data_ec07ca7e82b1893314f01e91a5ff434d
#
_entry.id   ec07ca7e82b1893314f01e91a5ff434d
#
_cell.length_a   1.000
_cell.length_b   1.000
_cell.length_c   1.000
_cell.angle_alpha   90.00
_cell.angle_beta   90.00
_cell.angle_gamma   90.00
#
_symmetry.space_group_name_H-M   'P 1'
#
loop_
_entity.id
_entity.type
_entity.pdbx_description
1 polymer ?
#
loop_
_entity_poly.entity_id
_entity_poly.type
_entity_poly.pdbx_seq_one_letter_code
_entity_poly.pdbx_strand_id
1 'polypeptide(L)'
;MSKIKRRALLKSIGAFSVAAGIPSALHAENLVKPFQLKESFSETDILIVGGGTSGTIAAIQAGRTGARTTLIECGSQLGGCTTTGGVSFPGIFHAWGEQIISGIGWELVLDAVELNGDQLPDFSKIPKSHWKHQVSVNPALYAMLAEEKCLEAGVEIRYYETPTSVKFDNGKWLVESIGKGVKTLISTKQLIDCTGNALITSMAGYKVLREKETQPGSLIYSMGGYDFDQLDLSKIPNRYHRALRQNMLRSKIRKTGENTFVPYGYVYVNGADSTTSETHTIANQKGRQILLELIRELRELPGCENIRITSMKTETAVRETFRIEGLYKITKQDYVSGRVHDDSLSYSFYPVDLHREGKSIYQEFLKPNLVASIPLRALIPKKSENFLVAGRCLSSDRLANSALRVQASCMGMGQAAAVTASISIQEGVTPAKIAPSLVKKRLEEYGAIIPN
;
A
#
# COMPACT_ATOMS: atom_id res chain seq x y z
N MET A 1 -15.35 0.80 45.20
CA MET A 1 -16.76 0.44 45.36
C MET A 1 -17.10 -0.72 44.46
N SER A 2 -17.49 -1.78 45.07
CA SER A 2 -18.18 -3.05 44.81
C SER A 2 -18.04 -3.73 43.45
N LYS A 3 -17.37 -4.88 43.52
CA LYS A 3 -17.39 -5.99 42.55
C LYS A 3 -18.84 -6.51 42.43
N ILE A 4 -19.51 -6.23 41.33
CA ILE A 4 -20.75 -6.92 40.96
C ILE A 4 -20.40 -8.31 40.50
N LYS A 5 -20.78 -9.30 41.31
CA LYS A 5 -20.53 -10.72 41.06
C LYS A 5 -21.33 -11.22 39.85
N ARG A 6 -20.64 -11.65 38.82
CA ARG A 6 -21.19 -12.30 37.61
C ARG A 6 -22.04 -13.57 37.86
N ARG A 7 -22.24 -13.96 39.12
CA ARG A 7 -23.01 -15.17 39.51
C ARG A 7 -24.50 -14.93 39.79
N ALA A 8 -24.98 -13.70 39.78
CA ALA A 8 -26.41 -13.40 40.05
C ALA A 8 -27.31 -13.38 38.80
N LEU A 9 -26.73 -13.34 37.58
CA LEU A 9 -27.50 -13.26 36.33
C LEU A 9 -27.93 -14.62 35.76
N LEU A 10 -27.47 -15.72 36.33
CA LEU A 10 -27.77 -17.08 35.85
C LEU A 10 -28.79 -17.82 36.70
N LYS A 11 -29.41 -17.20 37.71
CA LYS A 11 -30.40 -17.83 38.58
C LYS A 11 -31.85 -17.34 38.44
N SER A 12 -32.13 -16.47 37.47
CA SER A 12 -33.50 -15.94 37.23
C SER A 12 -34.15 -16.45 35.93
N ILE A 13 -33.59 -17.49 35.31
CA ILE A 13 -34.27 -18.19 34.21
C ILE A 13 -34.62 -19.60 34.70
N GLY A 14 -35.55 -19.66 35.59
CA GLY A 14 -36.13 -20.89 36.10
C GLY A 14 -37.61 -20.71 36.39
N ALA A 15 -38.43 -21.43 35.67
CA ALA A 15 -39.84 -21.69 35.91
C ALA A 15 -40.85 -20.59 35.51
N PHE A 16 -41.24 -20.58 34.25
CA PHE A 16 -42.62 -20.37 33.83
C PHE A 16 -42.99 -21.49 32.87
N SER A 17 -43.54 -22.55 33.46
CA SER A 17 -44.26 -23.56 32.71
C SER A 17 -45.65 -23.01 32.44
N VAL A 18 -45.88 -22.44 31.29
CA VAL A 18 -47.24 -22.29 30.75
C VAL A 18 -47.35 -23.26 29.60
N ALA A 19 -48.09 -24.35 29.89
CA ALA A 19 -48.58 -25.25 28.86
C ALA A 19 -49.64 -24.52 28.04
N ALA A 20 -49.23 -23.93 26.92
CA ALA A 20 -50.11 -23.54 25.83
C ALA A 20 -49.58 -24.23 24.59
N GLY A 21 -50.40 -25.09 23.98
CA GLY A 21 -50.06 -25.88 22.80
C GLY A 21 -49.53 -25.00 21.68
N ILE A 22 -48.22 -25.07 21.46
CA ILE A 22 -47.59 -24.58 20.24
C ILE A 22 -47.81 -25.67 19.18
N PRO A 23 -48.45 -25.35 18.04
CA PRO A 23 -48.56 -26.33 16.96
C PRO A 23 -47.15 -26.75 16.55
N SER A 24 -46.91 -28.05 16.65
CA SER A 24 -45.69 -28.69 16.19
C SER A 24 -45.64 -28.74 14.66
N ALA A 25 -45.41 -27.55 14.04
CA ALA A 25 -45.26 -27.43 12.60
C ALA A 25 -44.40 -26.18 12.26
N LEU A 26 -43.34 -25.93 13.02
CA LEU A 26 -42.19 -25.23 12.48
C LEU A 26 -41.15 -26.31 12.15
N HIS A 27 -41.35 -26.92 11.00
CA HIS A 27 -40.33 -27.73 10.39
C HIS A 27 -39.11 -26.87 10.19
N ALA A 28 -38.07 -27.15 10.95
CA ALA A 28 -36.71 -26.66 10.70
C ALA A 28 -36.18 -27.30 9.39
N GLU A 29 -36.86 -27.03 8.28
CA GLU A 29 -36.49 -27.51 6.94
C GLU A 29 -35.66 -26.52 6.16
N ASN A 30 -34.84 -25.73 6.86
CA ASN A 30 -33.71 -25.10 6.23
C ASN A 30 -32.46 -25.41 7.03
N LEU A 31 -32.15 -26.70 7.18
CA LEU A 31 -30.77 -27.09 7.49
C LEU A 31 -29.93 -26.58 6.35
N VAL A 32 -29.30 -25.42 6.56
CA VAL A 32 -28.26 -24.89 5.67
C VAL A 32 -27.27 -26.03 5.48
N LYS A 33 -27.13 -26.51 4.24
CA LYS A 33 -26.12 -27.54 3.93
C LYS A 33 -24.78 -27.13 4.52
N PRO A 34 -24.00 -28.05 5.08
CA PRO A 34 -22.68 -27.73 5.59
C PRO A 34 -21.92 -26.92 4.55
N PHE A 35 -21.30 -25.83 4.99
CA PHE A 35 -20.52 -24.97 4.10
C PHE A 35 -19.38 -25.80 3.48
N GLN A 36 -19.35 -25.88 2.17
CA GLN A 36 -18.28 -26.51 1.41
C GLN A 36 -17.61 -25.45 0.54
N LEU A 37 -16.28 -25.44 0.54
CA LEU A 37 -15.53 -24.60 -0.38
C LEU A 37 -15.82 -25.02 -1.82
N LYS A 38 -16.24 -24.07 -2.64
CA LYS A 38 -16.34 -24.27 -4.08
C LYS A 38 -14.93 -24.29 -4.67
N GLU A 39 -14.52 -25.41 -5.21
CA GLU A 39 -13.29 -25.47 -6.00
C GLU A 39 -13.56 -24.95 -7.42
N SER A 40 -12.63 -24.14 -7.92
CA SER A 40 -12.70 -23.57 -9.26
C SER A 40 -11.33 -23.54 -9.91
N PHE A 41 -11.33 -23.46 -11.23
CA PHE A 41 -10.14 -23.26 -12.05
C PHE A 41 -10.34 -22.05 -12.93
N SER A 42 -9.30 -21.22 -13.08
CA SER A 42 -9.32 -20.11 -14.03
C SER A 42 -7.98 -19.96 -14.73
N GLU A 43 -8.03 -19.39 -15.93
CA GLU A 43 -6.85 -19.05 -16.71
C GLU A 43 -6.80 -17.56 -17.00
N THR A 44 -5.63 -16.97 -16.81
CA THR A 44 -5.37 -15.58 -17.13
C THR A 44 -4.01 -15.45 -17.85
N ASP A 45 -3.76 -14.36 -18.54
CA ASP A 45 -2.48 -14.13 -19.18
C ASP A 45 -1.48 -13.53 -18.18
N ILE A 46 -1.96 -12.58 -17.35
CA ILE A 46 -1.16 -11.93 -16.31
C ILE A 46 -1.93 -11.99 -15.00
N LEU A 47 -1.32 -12.61 -14.00
CA LEU A 47 -1.82 -12.59 -12.63
C LEU A 47 -1.01 -11.60 -11.79
N ILE A 48 -1.72 -10.67 -11.15
CA ILE A 48 -1.13 -9.70 -10.23
C ILE A 48 -1.63 -10.05 -8.83
N VAL A 49 -0.71 -10.15 -7.88
CA VAL A 49 -1.03 -10.45 -6.49
C VAL A 49 -0.69 -9.26 -5.60
N GLY A 50 -1.72 -8.70 -4.97
CA GLY A 50 -1.69 -7.50 -4.15
C GLY A 50 -2.18 -6.26 -4.89
N GLY A 51 -3.35 -5.76 -4.53
CA GLY A 51 -4.01 -4.56 -5.08
C GLY A 51 -3.56 -3.25 -4.44
N GLY A 52 -2.32 -3.22 -3.92
CA GLY A 52 -1.69 -2.00 -3.39
C GLY A 52 -1.30 -1.02 -4.49
N THR A 53 -0.49 -0.02 -4.11
CA THR A 53 -0.10 1.09 -5.01
C THR A 53 0.47 0.60 -6.35
N SER A 54 1.40 -0.35 -6.34
CA SER A 54 2.01 -0.88 -7.57
C SER A 54 1.08 -1.84 -8.31
N GLY A 55 0.36 -2.71 -7.56
CA GLY A 55 -0.48 -3.74 -8.17
C GLY A 55 -1.71 -3.17 -8.87
N THR A 56 -2.32 -2.12 -8.33
CA THR A 56 -3.39 -1.38 -9.01
C THR A 56 -2.92 -0.85 -10.36
N ILE A 57 -1.78 -0.18 -10.40
CA ILE A 57 -1.24 0.38 -11.65
C ILE A 57 -0.82 -0.73 -12.62
N ALA A 58 -0.22 -1.82 -12.12
CA ALA A 58 0.13 -2.97 -12.93
C ALA A 58 -1.12 -3.63 -13.56
N ALA A 59 -2.21 -3.74 -12.81
CA ALA A 59 -3.45 -4.33 -13.29
C ALA A 59 -4.09 -3.48 -14.40
N ILE A 60 -4.21 -2.18 -14.17
CA ILE A 60 -4.73 -1.24 -15.19
C ILE A 60 -3.87 -1.31 -16.45
N GLN A 61 -2.54 -1.27 -16.30
CA GLN A 61 -1.63 -1.33 -17.45
C GLN A 61 -1.74 -2.66 -18.20
N ALA A 62 -1.75 -3.78 -17.51
CA ALA A 62 -1.87 -5.11 -18.12
C ALA A 62 -3.20 -5.22 -18.90
N GLY A 63 -4.32 -4.79 -18.32
CA GLY A 63 -5.61 -4.75 -19.02
C GLY A 63 -5.58 -3.87 -20.26
N ARG A 64 -4.99 -2.67 -20.17
CA ARG A 64 -4.85 -1.75 -21.32
C ARG A 64 -3.98 -2.30 -22.47
N THR A 65 -3.11 -3.29 -22.20
CA THR A 65 -2.39 -4.00 -23.28
C THR A 65 -3.23 -5.05 -23.98
N GLY A 66 -4.45 -5.30 -23.53
CA GLY A 66 -5.36 -6.33 -24.05
C GLY A 66 -5.10 -7.73 -23.48
N ALA A 67 -4.22 -7.86 -22.46
CA ALA A 67 -3.98 -9.13 -21.79
C ALA A 67 -5.15 -9.46 -20.84
N ARG A 68 -5.61 -10.72 -20.83
CA ARG A 68 -6.53 -11.18 -19.79
C ARG A 68 -5.81 -11.06 -18.45
N THR A 69 -6.34 -10.21 -17.58
CA THR A 69 -5.68 -9.84 -16.34
C THR A 69 -6.56 -10.13 -15.14
N THR A 70 -6.01 -10.82 -14.16
CA THR A 70 -6.65 -11.05 -12.86
C THR A 70 -5.80 -10.38 -11.77
N LEU A 71 -6.45 -9.66 -10.87
CA LEU A 71 -5.85 -9.02 -9.69
C LEU A 71 -6.44 -9.64 -8.43
N ILE A 72 -5.60 -10.23 -7.58
CA ILE A 72 -5.97 -10.74 -6.26
C ILE A 72 -5.58 -9.72 -5.20
N GLU A 73 -6.53 -9.37 -4.32
CA GLU A 73 -6.31 -8.53 -3.15
C GLU A 73 -6.93 -9.18 -1.89
N CYS A 74 -6.15 -9.27 -0.82
CA CYS A 74 -6.61 -9.84 0.44
C CYS A 74 -7.56 -8.92 1.24
N GLY A 75 -7.52 -7.64 0.94
CA GLY A 75 -8.41 -6.62 1.53
C GLY A 75 -9.71 -6.43 0.75
N SER A 76 -10.39 -5.34 1.04
CA SER A 76 -11.70 -4.97 0.49
C SER A 76 -11.65 -3.82 -0.50
N GLN A 77 -10.46 -3.26 -0.78
CA GLN A 77 -10.29 -2.09 -1.65
C GLN A 77 -8.88 -2.02 -2.20
N LEU A 78 -8.72 -1.35 -3.34
CA LEU A 78 -7.44 -1.09 -3.97
C LEU A 78 -6.69 0.11 -3.36
N GLY A 79 -5.43 0.29 -3.76
CA GLY A 79 -4.58 1.42 -3.40
C GLY A 79 -3.66 1.19 -2.19
N GLY A 80 -3.92 0.18 -1.36
CA GLY A 80 -3.06 -0.27 -0.25
C GLY A 80 -2.60 0.88 0.67
N CYS A 81 -1.32 1.28 0.57
CA CYS A 81 -0.76 2.32 1.46
C CYS A 81 -1.49 3.66 1.35
N THR A 82 -1.96 4.06 0.16
CA THR A 82 -2.75 5.28 -0.05
C THR A 82 -4.08 5.24 0.67
N THR A 83 -4.75 4.11 0.66
CA THR A 83 -6.14 3.92 1.10
C THR A 83 -6.24 3.27 2.47
N THR A 84 -5.93 1.98 2.56
CA THR A 84 -5.98 1.18 3.80
C THR A 84 -4.97 1.65 4.83
N GLY A 85 -3.74 1.93 4.41
CA GLY A 85 -2.68 2.47 5.27
C GLY A 85 -2.80 3.96 5.57
N GLY A 86 -3.55 4.72 4.75
CA GLY A 86 -3.88 6.13 4.97
C GLY A 86 -2.78 7.14 4.65
N VAL A 87 -1.68 6.72 4.04
CA VAL A 87 -0.65 7.64 3.54
C VAL A 87 -1.14 8.23 2.21
N SER A 88 -2.14 9.14 2.28
CA SER A 88 -2.85 9.67 1.12
C SER A 88 -2.13 10.82 0.42
N PHE A 89 -0.82 10.72 0.29
CA PHE A 89 0.01 11.56 -0.58
C PHE A 89 0.96 10.64 -1.34
N PRO A 90 0.61 10.28 -2.59
CA PRO A 90 1.34 9.27 -3.37
C PRO A 90 2.83 9.54 -3.56
N GLY A 91 3.26 10.72 -3.22
CA GLY A 91 4.67 11.07 -3.24
C GLY A 91 4.96 12.17 -4.26
N ILE A 92 6.18 12.16 -4.78
CA ILE A 92 6.69 13.25 -5.60
C ILE A 92 6.78 12.78 -7.04
N PHE A 93 6.04 13.46 -7.93
CA PHE A 93 6.05 13.21 -9.38
C PHE A 93 6.91 14.22 -10.13
N HIS A 94 7.32 15.30 -9.44
CA HIS A 94 8.10 16.40 -10.02
C HIS A 94 9.39 16.61 -9.24
N ALA A 95 10.47 16.81 -9.94
CA ALA A 95 11.77 17.14 -9.37
C ALA A 95 12.41 18.30 -10.15
N TRP A 96 13.00 19.24 -9.46
CA TRP A 96 13.76 20.36 -10.05
C TRP A 96 12.96 21.23 -11.04
N GLY A 97 11.62 21.29 -10.90
CA GLY A 97 10.72 22.04 -11.77
C GLY A 97 10.14 21.23 -12.93
N GLU A 98 10.53 19.98 -13.09
CA GLU A 98 10.09 19.12 -14.18
C GLU A 98 9.33 17.91 -13.65
N GLN A 99 8.37 17.41 -14.43
CA GLN A 99 7.71 16.16 -14.16
C GLN A 99 8.65 15.00 -14.55
N ILE A 100 8.86 14.07 -13.62
CA ILE A 100 9.78 12.93 -13.79
C ILE A 100 9.07 11.58 -13.74
N ILE A 101 7.86 11.52 -13.17
CA ILE A 101 7.02 10.33 -13.13
C ILE A 101 5.65 10.70 -13.68
N SER A 102 5.18 9.94 -14.67
CA SER A 102 3.91 10.13 -15.35
C SER A 102 3.22 8.78 -15.59
N GLY A 103 2.28 8.72 -16.53
CA GLY A 103 1.52 7.52 -16.86
C GLY A 103 0.34 7.29 -15.93
N ILE A 104 -0.11 6.04 -15.83
CA ILE A 104 -1.35 5.64 -15.13
C ILE A 104 -1.39 6.12 -13.67
N GLY A 105 -0.26 6.07 -12.97
CA GLY A 105 -0.20 6.52 -11.58
C GLY A 105 -0.49 8.02 -11.42
N TRP A 106 0.05 8.82 -12.30
CA TRP A 106 -0.22 10.26 -12.33
C TRP A 106 -1.65 10.57 -12.81
N GLU A 107 -2.15 9.88 -13.83
CA GLU A 107 -3.53 9.94 -14.27
C GLU A 107 -4.51 9.74 -13.10
N LEU A 108 -4.36 8.66 -12.36
CA LEU A 108 -5.22 8.35 -11.22
C LEU A 108 -5.13 9.40 -10.09
N VAL A 109 -3.96 10.01 -9.90
CA VAL A 109 -3.78 11.10 -8.93
C VAL A 109 -4.49 12.37 -9.41
N LEU A 110 -4.39 12.71 -10.69
CA LEU A 110 -5.08 13.87 -11.27
C LEU A 110 -6.59 13.74 -11.13
N ASP A 111 -7.16 12.59 -11.52
CA ASP A 111 -8.59 12.35 -11.41
C ASP A 111 -9.08 12.44 -9.97
N ALA A 112 -8.30 11.92 -9.02
CA ALA A 112 -8.65 11.98 -7.60
C ALA A 112 -8.59 13.42 -7.04
N VAL A 113 -7.65 14.25 -7.51
CA VAL A 113 -7.54 15.68 -7.15
C VAL A 113 -8.70 16.46 -7.73
N GLU A 114 -8.96 16.28 -9.02
CA GLU A 114 -10.03 16.99 -9.75
C GLU A 114 -11.41 16.64 -9.16
N LEU A 115 -11.72 15.36 -9.01
CA LEU A 115 -13.00 14.91 -8.47
C LEU A 115 -13.23 15.36 -7.02
N ASN A 116 -12.14 15.56 -6.24
CA ASN A 116 -12.24 16.12 -4.88
C ASN A 116 -12.37 17.64 -4.85
N GLY A 117 -12.26 18.34 -5.99
CA GLY A 117 -12.25 19.81 -6.08
C GLY A 117 -10.98 20.44 -5.52
N ASP A 118 -9.90 19.69 -5.40
CA ASP A 118 -8.61 20.15 -4.91
C ASP A 118 -7.78 20.77 -6.05
N GLN A 119 -6.68 21.47 -5.68
CA GLN A 119 -5.74 22.05 -6.63
C GLN A 119 -4.38 21.36 -6.50
N LEU A 120 -3.65 21.30 -7.61
CA LEU A 120 -2.29 20.83 -7.62
C LEU A 120 -1.32 21.88 -7.03
N PRO A 121 -0.20 21.46 -6.42
CA PRO A 121 0.88 22.37 -6.08
C PRO A 121 1.44 23.10 -7.32
N ASP A 122 1.99 24.30 -7.12
CA ASP A 122 2.74 24.99 -8.18
C ASP A 122 4.13 24.35 -8.34
N PHE A 123 4.25 23.46 -9.31
CA PHE A 123 5.47 22.71 -9.59
C PHE A 123 6.59 23.52 -10.24
N SER A 124 6.29 24.74 -10.77
CA SER A 124 7.29 25.63 -11.35
C SER A 124 8.26 26.19 -10.30
N LYS A 125 7.83 26.19 -9.04
CA LYS A 125 8.63 26.67 -7.90
C LYS A 125 9.39 25.51 -7.27
N ILE A 126 10.71 25.55 -7.30
CA ILE A 126 11.54 24.55 -6.59
C ILE A 126 11.46 24.83 -5.09
N PRO A 127 10.81 23.97 -4.28
CA PRO A 127 10.64 24.24 -2.88
C PRO A 127 11.92 23.91 -2.08
N LYS A 128 12.14 24.63 -0.99
CA LYS A 128 13.23 24.31 -0.03
C LYS A 128 13.10 22.92 0.60
N SER A 129 11.88 22.37 0.63
CA SER A 129 11.57 21.06 1.19
C SER A 129 10.81 20.23 0.18
N HIS A 130 11.33 19.07 -0.18
CA HIS A 130 10.76 18.13 -1.17
C HIS A 130 9.28 17.81 -0.94
N TRP A 131 8.85 17.72 0.31
CA TRP A 131 7.46 17.38 0.66
C TRP A 131 6.42 18.43 0.23
N LYS A 132 6.82 19.65 -0.12
CA LYS A 132 5.91 20.68 -0.63
C LYS A 132 5.35 20.38 -2.02
N HIS A 133 6.02 19.50 -2.79
CA HIS A 133 5.51 19.00 -4.07
C HIS A 133 4.74 17.66 -3.94
N GLN A 134 4.48 17.21 -2.72
CA GLN A 134 3.59 16.06 -2.54
C GLN A 134 2.14 16.47 -2.83
N VAL A 135 1.49 15.64 -3.64
CA VAL A 135 0.06 15.80 -3.96
C VAL A 135 -0.75 14.99 -2.95
N SER A 136 -1.69 15.64 -2.27
CA SER A 136 -2.64 14.92 -1.42
C SER A 136 -3.83 14.46 -2.24
N VAL A 137 -4.31 13.25 -1.95
CA VAL A 137 -5.53 12.70 -2.55
C VAL A 137 -6.54 12.33 -1.46
N ASN A 138 -7.82 12.35 -1.80
CA ASN A 138 -8.85 11.77 -0.95
C ASN A 138 -8.77 10.23 -1.07
N PRO A 139 -8.46 9.49 0.02
CA PRO A 139 -8.27 8.03 -0.06
C PRO A 139 -9.51 7.27 -0.53
N ALA A 140 -10.71 7.76 -0.22
CA ALA A 140 -11.95 7.11 -0.62
C ALA A 140 -12.18 7.27 -2.14
N LEU A 141 -12.03 8.50 -2.66
CA LEU A 141 -12.12 8.75 -4.11
C LEU A 141 -11.03 7.97 -4.86
N TYR A 142 -9.79 7.99 -4.34
CA TYR A 142 -8.70 7.23 -4.96
C TYR A 142 -9.00 5.73 -5.05
N ALA A 143 -9.60 5.13 -4.01
CA ALA A 143 -9.96 3.71 -4.03
C ALA A 143 -11.05 3.40 -5.08
N MET A 144 -12.08 4.24 -5.17
CA MET A 144 -13.17 4.09 -6.14
C MET A 144 -12.68 4.26 -7.58
N LEU A 145 -11.88 5.29 -7.85
CA LEU A 145 -11.29 5.53 -9.17
C LEU A 145 -10.30 4.42 -9.58
N ALA A 146 -9.54 3.90 -8.63
CA ALA A 146 -8.63 2.78 -8.88
C ALA A 146 -9.40 1.51 -9.31
N GLU A 147 -10.55 1.24 -8.68
CA GLU A 147 -11.43 0.13 -9.03
C GLU A 147 -12.08 0.36 -10.39
N GLU A 148 -12.65 1.55 -10.63
CA GLU A 148 -13.25 1.95 -11.91
C GLU A 148 -12.28 1.75 -13.08
N LYS A 149 -11.05 2.30 -12.98
CA LYS A 149 -10.03 2.14 -14.03
C LYS A 149 -9.59 0.69 -14.26
N CYS A 150 -9.56 -0.14 -13.21
CA CYS A 150 -9.31 -1.58 -13.36
C CYS A 150 -10.44 -2.24 -14.16
N LEU A 151 -11.71 -1.95 -13.82
CA LEU A 151 -12.87 -2.50 -14.51
C LEU A 151 -12.96 -2.03 -15.97
N GLU A 152 -12.71 -0.75 -16.23
CA GLU A 152 -12.63 -0.19 -17.59
C GLU A 152 -11.53 -0.84 -18.44
N ALA A 153 -10.41 -1.23 -17.80
CA ALA A 153 -9.33 -1.97 -18.46
C ALA A 153 -9.63 -3.47 -18.61
N GLY A 154 -10.81 -3.95 -18.20
CA GLY A 154 -11.20 -5.36 -18.30
C GLY A 154 -10.50 -6.27 -17.28
N VAL A 155 -10.04 -5.74 -16.17
CA VAL A 155 -9.37 -6.52 -15.12
C VAL A 155 -10.39 -7.26 -14.27
N GLU A 156 -10.20 -8.55 -14.07
CA GLU A 156 -10.92 -9.32 -13.07
C GLU A 156 -10.32 -9.06 -11.68
N ILE A 157 -11.06 -8.35 -10.82
CA ILE A 157 -10.65 -8.06 -9.44
C ILE A 157 -11.23 -9.12 -8.51
N ARG A 158 -10.38 -9.73 -7.67
CA ARG A 158 -10.77 -10.70 -6.65
C ARG A 158 -10.35 -10.20 -5.27
N TYR A 159 -11.31 -9.63 -4.56
CA TYR A 159 -11.14 -9.22 -3.17
C TYR A 159 -11.28 -10.40 -2.20
N TYR A 160 -10.66 -10.24 -1.03
CA TYR A 160 -10.70 -11.24 0.06
C TYR A 160 -10.11 -12.59 -0.34
N GLU A 161 -9.26 -12.63 -1.36
CA GLU A 161 -8.52 -13.82 -1.74
C GLU A 161 -7.04 -13.71 -1.34
N THR A 162 -6.51 -14.82 -0.82
CA THR A 162 -5.11 -14.92 -0.40
C THR A 162 -4.47 -16.14 -1.07
N PRO A 163 -3.32 -16.01 -1.70
CA PRO A 163 -2.57 -17.14 -2.23
C PRO A 163 -2.16 -18.12 -1.13
N THR A 164 -2.30 -19.41 -1.40
CA THR A 164 -1.92 -20.51 -0.49
C THR A 164 -0.80 -21.37 -1.03
N SER A 165 -0.65 -21.44 -2.36
CA SER A 165 0.50 -22.10 -3.00
C SER A 165 0.84 -21.44 -4.33
N VAL A 166 2.12 -21.56 -4.72
CA VAL A 166 2.66 -21.02 -5.98
C VAL A 166 3.62 -22.04 -6.56
N LYS A 167 3.40 -22.47 -7.79
CA LYS A 167 4.25 -23.44 -8.47
C LYS A 167 4.44 -23.04 -9.94
N PHE A 168 5.67 -23.15 -10.45
CA PHE A 168 5.94 -23.04 -11.87
C PHE A 168 5.92 -24.45 -12.50
N ASP A 169 5.13 -24.61 -13.53
CA ASP A 169 4.95 -25.89 -14.19
C ASP A 169 4.63 -25.70 -15.68
N ASN A 170 5.35 -26.41 -16.55
CA ASN A 170 5.15 -26.40 -18.01
C ASN A 170 5.06 -24.98 -18.62
N GLY A 171 5.94 -24.06 -18.18
CA GLY A 171 6.01 -22.69 -18.70
C GLY A 171 4.95 -21.72 -18.16
N LYS A 172 4.09 -22.18 -17.24
CA LYS A 172 3.04 -21.37 -16.57
C LYS A 172 3.19 -21.38 -15.05
N TRP A 173 2.69 -20.36 -14.43
CA TRP A 173 2.50 -20.32 -12.98
C TRP A 173 1.14 -20.88 -12.61
N LEU A 174 1.13 -21.75 -11.62
CA LEU A 174 -0.08 -22.26 -10.95
C LEU A 174 -0.12 -21.63 -9.56
N VAL A 175 -1.13 -20.83 -9.31
CA VAL A 175 -1.35 -20.14 -8.04
C VAL A 175 -2.68 -20.62 -7.46
N GLU A 176 -2.63 -21.25 -6.30
CA GLU A 176 -3.82 -21.56 -5.54
C GLU A 176 -4.16 -20.38 -4.64
N SER A 177 -5.40 -19.91 -4.67
CA SER A 177 -5.91 -18.88 -3.77
C SER A 177 -7.13 -19.39 -3.01
N ILE A 178 -7.33 -18.84 -1.80
CA ILE A 178 -8.50 -19.11 -0.98
C ILE A 178 -9.19 -17.79 -0.60
N GLY A 179 -10.50 -17.77 -0.74
CA GLY A 179 -11.38 -16.70 -0.32
C GLY A 179 -12.58 -17.23 0.46
N LYS A 180 -13.54 -16.36 0.77
CA LYS A 180 -14.77 -16.75 1.47
C LYS A 180 -15.61 -17.66 0.55
N GLY A 181 -15.63 -18.95 0.85
CA GLY A 181 -16.47 -19.91 0.12
C GLY A 181 -15.88 -20.43 -1.18
N VAL A 182 -14.67 -20.01 -1.55
CA VAL A 182 -14.04 -20.42 -2.81
C VAL A 182 -12.57 -20.76 -2.61
N LYS A 183 -12.10 -21.76 -3.33
CA LYS A 183 -10.71 -22.13 -3.50
C LYS A 183 -10.46 -22.21 -5.01
N THR A 184 -9.56 -21.39 -5.52
CA THR A 184 -9.32 -21.29 -6.96
C THR A 184 -7.89 -21.68 -7.29
N LEU A 185 -7.71 -22.55 -8.28
CA LEU A 185 -6.44 -22.77 -8.95
C LEU A 185 -6.38 -21.87 -10.18
N ILE A 186 -5.42 -20.94 -10.21
CA ILE A 186 -5.26 -19.97 -11.29
C ILE A 186 -4.01 -20.34 -12.08
N SER A 187 -4.17 -20.58 -13.39
CA SER A 187 -3.06 -20.77 -14.33
C SER A 187 -2.76 -19.46 -15.04
N THR A 188 -1.50 -19.02 -15.03
CA THR A 188 -1.09 -17.76 -15.66
C THR A 188 0.23 -17.87 -16.42
N LYS A 189 0.37 -17.10 -17.51
CA LYS A 189 1.63 -17.02 -18.27
C LYS A 189 2.67 -16.13 -17.59
N GLN A 190 2.23 -15.05 -16.93
CA GLN A 190 3.10 -14.12 -16.21
C GLN A 190 2.54 -13.88 -14.82
N LEU A 191 3.41 -13.83 -13.83
CA LEU A 191 3.07 -13.59 -12.44
C LEU A 191 3.80 -12.35 -11.92
N ILE A 192 3.05 -11.39 -11.33
CA ILE A 192 3.61 -10.16 -10.78
C ILE A 192 3.32 -10.09 -9.27
N ASP A 193 4.38 -10.14 -8.45
CA ASP A 193 4.30 -9.97 -7.00
C ASP A 193 4.26 -8.48 -6.64
N CYS A 194 3.07 -7.99 -6.30
CA CYS A 194 2.79 -6.64 -5.81
C CYS A 194 2.39 -6.61 -4.34
N THR A 195 2.66 -7.67 -3.58
CA THR A 195 2.25 -7.79 -2.18
C THR A 195 2.96 -6.80 -1.24
N GLY A 196 4.05 -6.20 -1.72
CA GLY A 196 4.91 -5.31 -0.94
C GLY A 196 5.72 -6.03 0.14
N ASN A 197 5.48 -7.33 0.35
CA ASN A 197 6.16 -8.19 1.31
C ASN A 197 7.01 -9.27 0.65
N ALA A 198 7.09 -9.29 -0.69
CA ALA A 198 7.70 -10.36 -1.48
C ALA A 198 7.12 -11.76 -1.11
N LEU A 199 5.81 -11.80 -0.80
CA LEU A 199 5.14 -13.01 -0.33
C LEU A 199 5.16 -14.09 -1.41
N ILE A 200 4.74 -13.74 -2.64
CA ILE A 200 4.70 -14.68 -3.77
C ILE A 200 6.10 -15.10 -4.17
N THR A 201 7.04 -14.18 -4.14
CA THR A 201 8.47 -14.45 -4.39
C THR A 201 9.01 -15.50 -3.42
N SER A 202 8.68 -15.35 -2.12
CA SER A 202 9.08 -16.33 -1.09
C SER A 202 8.37 -17.67 -1.26
N MET A 203 7.07 -17.69 -1.56
CA MET A 203 6.28 -18.90 -1.81
C MET A 203 6.78 -19.66 -3.03
N ALA A 204 7.24 -18.96 -4.07
CA ALA A 204 7.85 -19.54 -5.26
C ALA A 204 9.28 -20.09 -5.02
N GLY A 205 9.82 -19.97 -3.80
CA GLY A 205 11.13 -20.46 -3.41
C GLY A 205 12.29 -19.55 -3.81
N TYR A 206 12.03 -18.32 -4.26
CA TYR A 206 13.09 -17.36 -4.56
C TYR A 206 13.60 -16.68 -3.29
N LYS A 207 14.87 -16.30 -3.32
CA LYS A 207 15.54 -15.69 -2.17
C LYS A 207 15.02 -14.28 -1.92
N VAL A 208 14.67 -14.03 -0.66
CA VAL A 208 14.29 -12.73 -0.14
C VAL A 208 15.31 -12.24 0.88
N LEU A 209 15.42 -10.92 1.03
CA LEU A 209 16.38 -10.25 1.88
C LEU A 209 15.65 -9.40 2.92
N ARG A 210 16.16 -9.40 4.14
CA ARG A 210 15.65 -8.57 5.25
C ARG A 210 16.77 -8.30 6.25
N GLU A 211 16.82 -7.11 6.79
CA GLU A 211 17.67 -6.78 7.92
C GLU A 211 17.01 -7.18 9.25
N LYS A 212 17.86 -7.37 10.28
CA LYS A 212 17.40 -7.68 11.63
C LYS A 212 16.57 -6.54 12.23
N GLU A 213 17.02 -5.30 12.04
CA GLU A 213 16.29 -4.10 12.46
C GLU A 213 15.42 -3.58 11.31
N THR A 214 14.17 -3.26 11.61
CA THR A 214 13.22 -2.69 10.64
C THR A 214 12.79 -1.29 11.06
N GLN A 215 12.30 -0.51 10.10
CA GLN A 215 11.74 0.81 10.38
C GLN A 215 10.40 0.67 11.13
N PRO A 216 10.09 1.58 12.09
CA PRO A 216 8.79 1.55 12.75
C PRO A 216 7.65 1.74 11.74
N GLY A 217 6.53 1.06 11.98
CA GLY A 217 5.28 1.32 11.27
C GLY A 217 4.62 2.61 11.75
N SER A 218 3.50 2.97 11.13
CA SER A 218 2.66 4.10 11.55
C SER A 218 1.19 3.73 11.49
N LEU A 219 0.47 3.93 12.59
CA LEU A 219 -0.99 3.94 12.56
C LEU A 219 -1.46 5.40 12.40
N ILE A 220 -2.19 5.65 11.32
CA ILE A 220 -2.67 6.99 10.96
C ILE A 220 -4.06 7.22 11.53
N TYR A 221 -4.26 8.42 12.10
CA TYR A 221 -5.52 8.82 12.70
C TYR A 221 -5.80 10.30 12.50
N SER A 222 -7.02 10.70 12.79
CA SER A 222 -7.42 12.11 12.92
C SER A 222 -8.17 12.29 14.24
N MET A 223 -8.01 13.45 14.84
CA MET A 223 -8.72 13.82 16.05
C MET A 223 -9.26 15.26 15.96
N GLY A 224 -10.24 15.56 16.76
CA GLY A 224 -10.88 16.88 16.90
C GLY A 224 -11.40 17.08 18.31
N GLY A 225 -12.20 18.12 18.51
CA GLY A 225 -12.75 18.45 19.83
C GLY A 225 -11.86 19.37 20.66
N TYR A 226 -10.94 20.09 20.02
CA TYR A 226 -10.09 21.12 20.63
C TYR A 226 -9.81 22.22 19.61
N ASP A 227 -9.45 23.41 20.09
CA ASP A 227 -8.92 24.49 19.26
C ASP A 227 -7.44 24.73 19.60
N PHE A 228 -6.56 24.36 18.70
CA PHE A 228 -5.12 24.46 18.92
C PHE A 228 -4.65 25.90 19.19
N ASP A 229 -5.29 26.91 18.58
CA ASP A 229 -4.92 28.31 18.72
C ASP A 229 -5.33 28.87 20.10
N GLN A 230 -6.23 28.18 20.81
CA GLN A 230 -6.67 28.53 22.16
C GLN A 230 -5.94 27.75 23.26
N LEU A 231 -5.09 26.76 22.87
CA LEU A 231 -4.35 25.97 23.85
C LEU A 231 -3.18 26.77 24.46
N ASP A 232 -3.10 26.76 25.78
CA ASP A 232 -1.92 27.22 26.50
C ASP A 232 -0.83 26.14 26.44
N LEU A 233 0.01 26.20 25.39
CA LEU A 233 1.09 25.24 25.16
C LEU A 233 2.12 25.17 26.29
N SER A 234 2.21 26.20 27.16
CA SER A 234 3.09 26.17 28.32
C SER A 234 2.67 25.13 29.37
N LYS A 235 1.37 24.81 29.40
CA LYS A 235 0.77 23.81 30.29
C LYS A 235 0.69 22.40 29.68
N ILE A 236 1.07 22.26 28.40
CA ILE A 236 1.01 21.00 27.66
C ILE A 236 2.44 20.49 27.43
N PRO A 237 2.79 19.25 27.83
CA PRO A 237 4.11 18.70 27.59
C PRO A 237 4.47 18.69 26.09
N ASN A 238 5.70 19.11 25.75
CA ASN A 238 6.20 19.25 24.37
C ASN A 238 5.97 18.01 23.49
N ARG A 239 6.00 16.81 24.09
CA ARG A 239 5.77 15.55 23.37
C ARG A 239 4.43 15.48 22.64
N TYR A 240 3.42 16.23 23.10
CA TYR A 240 2.07 16.26 22.51
C TYR A 240 1.86 17.37 21.48
N HIS A 241 2.68 18.42 21.49
CA HIS A 241 2.53 19.59 20.61
C HIS A 241 2.44 19.19 19.14
N ARG A 242 3.26 18.22 18.70
CA ARG A 242 3.25 17.75 17.32
C ARG A 242 1.92 17.09 16.94
N ALA A 243 1.39 16.20 17.78
CA ALA A 243 0.14 15.49 17.52
C ALA A 243 -1.04 16.46 17.42
N LEU A 244 -1.15 17.42 18.37
CA LEU A 244 -2.17 18.45 18.40
C LEU A 244 -2.10 19.35 17.16
N ARG A 245 -0.92 19.87 16.83
CA ARG A 245 -0.70 20.74 15.66
C ARG A 245 -1.05 20.06 14.33
N GLN A 246 -0.61 18.84 14.13
CA GLN A 246 -0.85 18.12 12.87
C GLN A 246 -2.34 17.92 12.58
N ASN A 247 -3.11 17.54 13.58
CA ASN A 247 -4.55 17.34 13.42
C ASN A 247 -5.32 18.66 13.22
N MET A 248 -4.89 19.75 13.86
CA MET A 248 -5.49 21.08 13.67
C MET A 248 -5.26 21.60 12.25
N LEU A 249 -4.03 21.59 11.76
CA LEU A 249 -3.69 22.08 10.42
C LEU A 249 -4.55 21.39 9.36
N ARG A 250 -4.78 20.09 9.48
CA ARG A 250 -5.62 19.33 8.56
C ARG A 250 -7.09 19.77 8.60
N SER A 251 -7.59 20.11 9.78
CA SER A 251 -8.94 20.64 9.95
C SER A 251 -9.14 22.00 9.30
N LYS A 252 -8.14 22.90 9.40
CA LYS A 252 -8.17 24.25 8.77
C LYS A 252 -8.18 24.14 7.24
N ILE A 253 -7.29 23.32 6.66
CA ILE A 253 -7.19 23.16 5.20
C ILE A 253 -8.48 22.61 4.61
N ARG A 254 -9.12 21.63 5.23
CA ARG A 254 -10.44 21.16 4.80
C ARG A 254 -11.50 22.26 4.74
N LYS A 255 -11.37 23.31 5.56
CA LYS A 255 -12.30 24.45 5.56
C LYS A 255 -11.97 25.49 4.51
N THR A 256 -10.69 25.67 4.16
CA THR A 256 -10.22 26.73 3.23
C THR A 256 -10.06 26.25 1.80
N GLY A 257 -10.09 24.95 1.54
CA GLY A 257 -9.87 24.38 0.21
C GLY A 257 -8.42 24.51 -0.30
N GLU A 258 -7.51 25.05 0.51
CA GLU A 258 -6.09 25.13 0.15
C GLU A 258 -5.47 23.73 0.11
N ASN A 259 -4.98 23.32 -1.06
CA ASN A 259 -4.27 22.06 -1.23
C ASN A 259 -2.81 22.18 -0.75
N THR A 260 -2.65 22.37 0.55
CA THR A 260 -1.35 22.38 1.18
C THR A 260 -1.11 21.01 1.83
N PHE A 261 0.06 20.41 1.56
CA PHE A 261 0.45 19.19 2.25
C PHE A 261 0.45 19.39 3.76
N VAL A 262 -0.37 18.61 4.45
CA VAL A 262 -0.43 18.58 5.91
C VAL A 262 -0.13 17.18 6.40
N PRO A 263 0.91 17.03 7.25
CA PRO A 263 1.22 15.75 7.85
C PRO A 263 0.03 15.18 8.63
N TYR A 264 -0.14 13.88 8.57
CA TYR A 264 -1.16 13.19 9.38
C TYR A 264 -0.79 13.17 10.86
N GLY A 265 -1.81 13.04 11.71
CA GLY A 265 -1.62 12.43 13.01
C GLY A 265 -1.24 10.97 12.82
N TYR A 266 -0.17 10.53 13.42
CA TYR A 266 0.21 9.13 13.44
C TYR A 266 0.96 8.78 14.73
N VAL A 267 0.82 7.56 15.16
CA VAL A 267 1.67 6.97 16.19
C VAL A 267 2.66 6.02 15.55
N TYR A 268 3.89 6.02 16.06
CA TYR A 268 4.89 5.02 15.67
C TYR A 268 4.61 3.68 16.33
N VAL A 269 4.77 2.62 15.56
CA VAL A 269 4.65 1.24 16.00
C VAL A 269 5.99 0.55 15.79
N ASN A 270 6.79 0.53 16.84
CA ASN A 270 8.11 -0.08 16.83
C ASN A 270 8.01 -1.59 16.66
N GLY A 271 8.88 -2.17 15.81
CA GLY A 271 8.85 -3.59 15.47
C GLY A 271 7.66 -3.99 14.62
N ALA A 272 6.95 -3.03 13.97
CA ALA A 272 5.85 -3.37 13.09
C ALA A 272 6.33 -4.21 11.90
N ASP A 273 5.60 -5.30 11.68
CA ASP A 273 5.88 -6.28 10.64
C ASP A 273 4.57 -6.77 10.02
N SER A 274 4.54 -6.93 8.71
CA SER A 274 3.39 -7.43 7.96
C SER A 274 3.75 -8.66 7.10
N THR A 275 4.83 -9.37 7.46
CA THR A 275 5.27 -10.55 6.69
C THR A 275 4.43 -11.78 6.97
N THR A 276 3.80 -11.85 8.15
CA THR A 276 2.84 -12.90 8.51
C THR A 276 1.58 -12.28 9.09
N SER A 277 0.47 -13.03 9.07
CA SER A 277 -0.79 -12.58 9.71
C SER A 277 -0.62 -12.37 11.21
N GLU A 278 0.20 -13.18 11.88
CA GLU A 278 0.50 -13.06 13.31
C GLU A 278 1.22 -11.74 13.62
N THR A 279 2.34 -11.47 12.94
CA THR A 279 3.13 -10.24 13.16
C THR A 279 2.35 -8.99 12.79
N HIS A 280 1.54 -9.03 11.73
CA HIS A 280 0.68 -7.91 11.33
C HIS A 280 -0.46 -7.67 12.33
N THR A 281 -1.03 -8.74 12.89
CA THR A 281 -2.02 -8.64 13.98
C THR A 281 -1.43 -7.93 15.19
N ILE A 282 -0.23 -8.34 15.62
CA ILE A 282 0.49 -7.71 16.74
C ILE A 282 0.77 -6.22 16.44
N ALA A 283 1.23 -5.89 15.24
CA ALA A 283 1.48 -4.50 14.83
C ALA A 283 0.21 -3.64 14.92
N ASN A 284 -0.92 -4.16 14.44
CA ASN A 284 -2.21 -3.48 14.48
C ASN A 284 -2.74 -3.28 15.91
N GLN A 285 -2.65 -4.31 16.75
CA GLN A 285 -3.05 -4.23 18.16
C GLN A 285 -2.20 -3.21 18.92
N LYS A 286 -0.87 -3.27 18.76
CA LYS A 286 0.07 -2.33 19.38
C LYS A 286 -0.18 -0.88 18.94
N GLY A 287 -0.42 -0.65 17.65
CA GLY A 287 -0.74 0.68 17.13
C GLY A 287 -2.00 1.27 17.75
N ARG A 288 -3.06 0.47 17.85
CA ARG A 288 -4.33 0.88 18.49
C ARG A 288 -4.18 1.10 20.00
N GLN A 289 -3.38 0.29 20.68
CA GLN A 289 -3.09 0.47 22.10
C GLN A 289 -2.37 1.79 22.34
N ILE A 290 -1.29 2.09 21.61
CA ILE A 290 -0.54 3.35 21.72
C ILE A 290 -1.44 4.56 21.46
N LEU A 291 -2.31 4.48 20.45
CA LEU A 291 -3.25 5.56 20.16
C LEU A 291 -4.27 5.74 21.28
N LEU A 292 -4.78 4.67 21.85
CA LEU A 292 -5.73 4.73 22.97
C LEU A 292 -5.09 5.35 24.22
N GLU A 293 -3.84 5.00 24.51
CA GLU A 293 -3.08 5.61 25.61
C GLU A 293 -2.88 7.12 25.36
N LEU A 294 -2.45 7.51 24.16
CA LEU A 294 -2.28 8.89 23.76
C LEU A 294 -3.56 9.72 23.97
N ILE A 295 -4.73 9.22 23.59
CA ILE A 295 -6.01 9.92 23.74
C ILE A 295 -6.38 10.07 25.23
N ARG A 296 -6.14 9.04 26.05
CA ARG A 296 -6.38 9.12 27.50
C ARG A 296 -5.51 10.20 28.14
N GLU A 297 -4.20 10.21 27.80
CA GLU A 297 -3.26 11.22 28.31
C GLU A 297 -3.64 12.65 27.85
N LEU A 298 -3.99 12.81 26.58
CA LEU A 298 -4.38 14.12 26.04
C LEU A 298 -5.62 14.70 26.72
N ARG A 299 -6.61 13.88 27.03
CA ARG A 299 -7.87 14.34 27.68
C ARG A 299 -7.71 14.84 29.12
N GLU A 300 -6.59 14.51 29.77
CA GLU A 300 -6.25 15.03 31.09
C GLU A 300 -5.57 16.42 31.02
N LEU A 301 -5.28 16.92 29.80
CA LEU A 301 -4.57 18.19 29.62
C LEU A 301 -5.55 19.37 29.45
N PRO A 302 -5.20 20.58 29.98
CA PRO A 302 -6.05 21.76 29.88
C PRO A 302 -6.40 22.13 28.43
N GLY A 303 -7.71 22.27 28.15
CA GLY A 303 -8.24 22.60 26.83
C GLY A 303 -8.34 21.40 25.87
N CYS A 304 -8.01 20.20 26.35
CA CYS A 304 -8.03 18.96 25.57
C CYS A 304 -9.09 17.95 26.06
N GLU A 305 -9.93 18.32 27.04
CA GLU A 305 -10.89 17.43 27.71
C GLU A 305 -11.91 16.81 26.74
N ASN A 306 -12.23 17.53 25.65
CA ASN A 306 -13.18 17.11 24.63
C ASN A 306 -12.54 16.44 23.41
N ILE A 307 -11.26 16.11 23.48
CA ILE A 307 -10.58 15.40 22.37
C ILE A 307 -11.28 14.07 22.07
N ARG A 308 -11.48 13.83 20.78
CA ARG A 308 -12.08 12.60 20.26
C ARG A 308 -11.37 12.16 18.97
N ILE A 309 -11.28 10.88 18.74
CA ILE A 309 -10.85 10.31 17.44
C ILE A 309 -11.98 10.56 16.44
N THR A 310 -11.68 11.22 15.33
CA THR A 310 -12.61 11.44 14.21
C THR A 310 -12.44 10.41 13.10
N SER A 311 -11.25 9.86 12.96
CA SER A 311 -10.98 8.70 12.07
C SER A 311 -9.70 7.97 12.49
N MET A 312 -9.63 6.70 12.18
CA MET A 312 -8.45 5.86 12.35
C MET A 312 -8.36 4.90 11.16
N LYS A 313 -7.17 4.65 10.67
CA LYS A 313 -6.96 3.66 9.61
C LYS A 313 -7.05 2.25 10.16
N THR A 314 -7.47 1.33 9.32
CA THR A 314 -7.71 -0.07 9.72
C THR A 314 -6.41 -0.81 10.02
N GLU A 315 -5.31 -0.40 9.36
CA GLU A 315 -4.02 -1.07 9.44
C GLU A 315 -2.87 -0.13 9.79
N THR A 316 -1.91 -0.66 10.51
CA THR A 316 -0.60 -0.03 10.70
C THR A 316 0.20 -0.14 9.41
N ALA A 317 0.47 0.99 8.79
CA ALA A 317 1.31 1.06 7.59
C ALA A 317 2.75 0.67 7.92
N VAL A 318 3.23 -0.43 7.35
CA VAL A 318 4.58 -0.96 7.54
C VAL A 318 5.50 -0.43 6.45
N ARG A 319 6.67 0.12 6.85
CA ARG A 319 7.62 0.74 5.93
C ARG A 319 8.57 -0.23 5.26
N GLU A 320 8.90 -1.31 5.94
CA GLU A 320 9.99 -2.21 5.56
C GLU A 320 9.63 -3.67 5.91
N THR A 321 9.83 -4.56 4.94
CA THR A 321 9.62 -6.00 5.05
C THR A 321 10.70 -6.73 4.24
N PHE A 322 10.35 -7.80 3.53
CA PHE A 322 11.26 -8.45 2.61
C PHE A 322 11.44 -7.66 1.30
N ARG A 323 12.64 -7.76 0.75
CA ARG A 323 13.02 -7.35 -0.60
C ARG A 323 13.52 -8.59 -1.36
N ILE A 324 13.37 -8.61 -2.67
CA ILE A 324 13.86 -9.72 -3.47
C ILE A 324 15.38 -9.67 -3.66
N GLU A 325 16.02 -10.81 -3.90
CA GLU A 325 17.31 -10.87 -4.54
C GLU A 325 17.10 -10.86 -6.06
N GLY A 326 17.16 -9.65 -6.67
CA GLY A 326 16.96 -9.45 -8.10
C GLY A 326 18.22 -9.65 -8.92
N LEU A 327 18.08 -9.62 -10.25
CA LEU A 327 19.22 -9.65 -11.19
C LEU A 327 20.16 -8.46 -10.97
N TYR A 328 19.65 -7.34 -10.49
CA TYR A 328 20.42 -6.19 -10.01
C TYR A 328 19.91 -5.75 -8.66
N LYS A 329 20.81 -5.32 -7.77
CA LYS A 329 20.48 -4.74 -6.48
C LYS A 329 20.85 -3.27 -6.47
N ILE A 330 19.85 -2.39 -6.50
CA ILE A 330 20.07 -0.95 -6.42
C ILE A 330 20.71 -0.61 -5.06
N THR A 331 21.86 0.05 -5.09
CA THR A 331 22.57 0.49 -3.89
C THR A 331 22.21 1.93 -3.54
N LYS A 332 22.48 2.33 -2.28
CA LYS A 332 22.40 3.72 -1.88
C LYS A 332 23.24 4.61 -2.81
N GLN A 333 24.44 4.16 -3.19
CA GLN A 333 25.32 4.94 -4.06
C GLN A 333 24.71 5.15 -5.45
N ASP A 334 24.10 4.13 -6.05
CA ASP A 334 23.37 4.29 -7.32
C ASP A 334 22.26 5.33 -7.18
N TYR A 335 21.50 5.25 -6.06
CA TYR A 335 20.38 6.15 -5.81
C TYR A 335 20.82 7.62 -5.67
N VAL A 336 21.77 7.89 -4.77
CA VAL A 336 22.18 9.29 -4.47
C VAL A 336 23.01 9.93 -5.58
N SER A 337 23.65 9.13 -6.43
CA SER A 337 24.37 9.62 -7.61
C SER A 337 23.46 9.92 -8.80
N GLY A 338 22.17 9.56 -8.73
CA GLY A 338 21.27 9.70 -9.87
C GLY A 338 21.64 8.77 -11.04
N ARG A 339 22.20 7.59 -10.75
CA ARG A 339 22.65 6.66 -11.79
C ARG A 339 21.51 6.22 -12.68
N VAL A 340 21.70 6.39 -14.00
CA VAL A 340 20.85 5.82 -15.03
C VAL A 340 21.51 4.57 -15.60
N HIS A 341 20.72 3.50 -15.72
CA HIS A 341 21.14 2.23 -16.31
C HIS A 341 20.53 2.08 -17.71
N ASP A 342 21.15 1.28 -18.57
CA ASP A 342 20.64 1.01 -19.91
C ASP A 342 19.20 0.45 -19.91
N ASP A 343 18.86 -0.28 -18.86
CA ASP A 343 17.54 -0.87 -18.61
C ASP A 343 16.67 -0.09 -17.58
N SER A 344 16.96 1.20 -17.36
CA SER A 344 16.12 2.04 -16.49
C SER A 344 14.77 2.31 -17.13
N LEU A 345 13.68 2.02 -16.40
CA LEU A 345 12.30 2.09 -16.88
C LEU A 345 11.45 3.16 -16.19
N SER A 346 11.88 3.68 -15.06
CA SER A 346 11.19 4.71 -14.30
C SER A 346 12.16 5.53 -13.48
N TYR A 347 11.83 6.78 -13.23
CA TYR A 347 12.51 7.60 -12.24
C TYR A 347 12.03 7.35 -10.82
N SER A 348 12.82 7.79 -9.85
CA SER A 348 12.47 7.87 -8.43
C SER A 348 13.10 9.11 -7.82
N PHE A 349 12.28 9.90 -7.12
CA PHE A 349 12.76 11.09 -6.44
C PHE A 349 12.18 11.21 -5.04
N TYR A 350 13.00 10.95 -4.07
CA TYR A 350 12.73 11.14 -2.65
C TYR A 350 14.06 11.13 -1.88
N PRO A 351 14.21 11.82 -0.75
CA PRO A 351 15.42 11.61 0.06
C PRO A 351 15.51 10.17 0.55
N VAL A 352 16.72 9.66 0.73
CA VAL A 352 16.93 8.50 1.58
C VAL A 352 16.33 8.84 2.94
N ASP A 353 15.32 8.13 3.38
CA ASP A 353 14.49 8.47 4.55
C ASP A 353 14.28 7.26 5.45
N LEU A 354 15.26 7.03 6.33
CA LEU A 354 15.27 5.88 7.23
C LEU A 354 14.78 6.30 8.62
N HIS A 355 13.58 5.89 8.96
CA HIS A 355 13.04 6.02 10.31
C HIS A 355 13.70 5.01 11.24
N ARG A 356 14.15 5.46 12.42
CA ARG A 356 14.85 4.62 13.39
C ARG A 356 14.17 4.70 14.74
N GLU A 357 14.07 3.56 15.42
CA GLU A 357 13.51 3.50 16.77
C GLU A 357 14.40 4.27 17.74
N GLY A 358 13.80 5.16 18.55
CA GLY A 358 14.50 5.91 19.59
C GLY A 358 15.58 6.87 19.09
N LYS A 359 15.71 7.08 17.75
CA LYS A 359 16.71 7.94 17.14
C LYS A 359 16.07 8.91 16.15
N SER A 360 16.80 9.98 15.80
CA SER A 360 16.39 10.87 14.71
C SER A 360 16.29 10.12 13.37
N ILE A 361 15.39 10.60 12.49
CA ILE A 361 15.30 10.10 11.12
C ILE A 361 16.63 10.37 10.42
N TYR A 362 17.19 9.36 9.75
CA TYR A 362 18.32 9.56 8.86
C TYR A 362 17.80 10.00 7.50
N GLN A 363 18.14 11.22 7.08
CA GLN A 363 17.78 11.75 5.78
C GLN A 363 19.01 12.14 4.99
N GLU A 364 19.04 11.78 3.71
CA GLU A 364 20.05 12.20 2.76
C GLU A 364 19.36 12.58 1.44
N PHE A 365 19.52 13.84 1.05
CA PHE A 365 18.91 14.42 -0.14
C PHE A 365 19.76 14.18 -1.36
N LEU A 366 19.13 13.99 -2.52
CA LEU A 366 19.84 14.02 -3.78
C LEU A 366 20.40 15.43 -4.03
N LYS A 367 21.57 15.51 -4.66
CA LYS A 367 22.13 16.79 -5.09
C LYS A 367 21.22 17.46 -6.14
N PRO A 368 21.28 18.79 -6.27
CA PRO A 368 20.51 19.49 -7.31
C PRO A 368 20.66 18.85 -8.69
N ASN A 369 19.57 18.81 -9.44
CA ASN A 369 19.45 18.23 -10.78
C ASN A 369 19.70 16.72 -10.90
N LEU A 370 19.88 16.00 -9.79
CA LEU A 370 19.95 14.55 -9.80
C LEU A 370 18.59 13.93 -9.50
N VAL A 371 18.25 12.89 -10.27
CA VAL A 371 17.07 12.03 -10.11
C VAL A 371 17.51 10.58 -10.25
N ALA A 372 17.14 9.73 -9.30
CA ALA A 372 17.47 8.31 -9.36
C ALA A 372 16.61 7.56 -10.38
N SER A 373 17.07 6.40 -10.83
CA SER A 373 16.32 5.55 -11.76
C SER A 373 16.17 4.12 -11.23
N ILE A 374 15.19 3.41 -11.79
CA ILE A 374 14.85 2.04 -11.45
C ILE A 374 15.05 1.15 -12.69
N PRO A 375 16.09 0.28 -12.70
CA PRO A 375 16.33 -0.64 -13.80
C PRO A 375 15.40 -1.86 -13.74
N LEU A 376 15.02 -2.39 -14.91
CA LEU A 376 14.21 -3.59 -15.04
C LEU A 376 14.77 -4.78 -14.23
N ARG A 377 16.08 -4.96 -14.27
CA ARG A 377 16.76 -6.05 -13.55
C ARG A 377 16.56 -6.02 -12.04
N ALA A 378 16.16 -4.90 -11.45
CA ALA A 378 15.81 -4.80 -10.03
C ALA A 378 14.41 -5.34 -9.74
N LEU A 379 13.57 -5.55 -10.76
CA LEU A 379 12.21 -6.06 -10.66
C LEU A 379 12.11 -7.56 -11.00
N ILE A 380 13.21 -8.21 -11.35
CA ILE A 380 13.26 -9.63 -11.75
C ILE A 380 14.04 -10.41 -10.71
N PRO A 381 13.41 -11.35 -9.97
CA PRO A 381 14.12 -12.24 -9.06
C PRO A 381 15.15 -13.09 -9.80
N LYS A 382 16.32 -13.31 -9.20
CA LYS A 382 17.34 -14.18 -9.79
C LYS A 382 16.79 -15.56 -10.06
N LYS A 383 17.10 -16.11 -11.25
CA LYS A 383 16.69 -17.44 -11.71
C LYS A 383 15.18 -17.61 -11.90
N SER A 384 14.40 -16.52 -11.89
CA SER A 384 12.98 -16.60 -12.16
C SER A 384 12.68 -16.67 -13.66
N GLU A 385 11.57 -17.32 -13.97
CA GLU A 385 10.99 -17.37 -15.30
C GLU A 385 9.56 -16.82 -15.23
N ASN A 386 9.21 -15.93 -16.17
CA ASN A 386 7.86 -15.36 -16.27
C ASN A 386 7.33 -14.76 -14.95
N PHE A 387 8.24 -14.14 -14.20
CA PHE A 387 7.96 -13.61 -12.86
C PHE A 387 8.61 -12.24 -12.68
N LEU A 388 7.83 -11.29 -12.20
CA LEU A 388 8.23 -9.93 -11.93
C LEU A 388 7.77 -9.52 -10.53
N VAL A 389 8.40 -8.49 -9.97
CA VAL A 389 7.92 -7.82 -8.76
C VAL A 389 7.74 -6.33 -9.00
N ALA A 390 6.84 -5.69 -8.28
CA ALA A 390 6.73 -4.24 -8.29
C ALA A 390 6.37 -3.69 -6.90
N GLY A 391 6.95 -2.53 -6.57
CA GLY A 391 6.70 -1.85 -5.32
C GLY A 391 7.82 -2.03 -4.29
N ARG A 392 7.48 -1.91 -3.02
CA ARG A 392 8.41 -1.87 -1.88
C ARG A 392 9.41 -3.05 -1.82
N CYS A 393 9.03 -4.20 -2.37
CA CYS A 393 9.84 -5.42 -2.34
C CYS A 393 10.90 -5.51 -3.45
N LEU A 394 11.09 -4.49 -4.27
CA LEU A 394 12.13 -4.47 -5.31
C LEU A 394 13.53 -4.76 -4.74
N SER A 395 14.44 -5.20 -5.62
CA SER A 395 15.82 -5.50 -5.25
C SER A 395 16.65 -4.24 -5.01
N SER A 396 16.94 -3.97 -3.74
CA SER A 396 17.75 -2.82 -3.33
C SER A 396 18.45 -3.08 -2.01
N ASP A 397 19.44 -2.26 -1.65
CA ASP A 397 19.87 -2.19 -0.27
C ASP A 397 18.83 -1.44 0.59
N ARG A 398 18.99 -1.47 1.90
CA ARG A 398 18.04 -0.87 2.86
C ARG A 398 17.93 0.63 2.72
N LEU A 399 19.03 1.32 2.50
CA LEU A 399 19.05 2.77 2.40
C LEU A 399 18.40 3.25 1.09
N ALA A 400 18.76 2.64 -0.04
CA ALA A 400 18.07 2.90 -1.32
C ALA A 400 16.57 2.58 -1.22
N ASN A 401 16.20 1.46 -0.58
CA ASN A 401 14.80 1.07 -0.40
C ASN A 401 14.00 2.13 0.35
N SER A 402 14.58 2.79 1.34
CA SER A 402 13.89 3.81 2.13
C SER A 402 13.39 4.99 1.29
N ALA A 403 14.01 5.22 0.13
CA ALA A 403 13.58 6.21 -0.87
C ALA A 403 12.75 5.59 -2.00
N LEU A 404 13.15 4.41 -2.51
CA LEU A 404 12.49 3.74 -3.64
C LEU A 404 11.07 3.25 -3.34
N ARG A 405 10.75 2.99 -2.07
CA ARG A 405 9.43 2.49 -1.62
C ARG A 405 8.31 3.53 -1.64
N VAL A 406 8.60 4.79 -1.98
CA VAL A 406 7.57 5.83 -2.06
C VAL A 406 6.59 5.55 -3.19
N GLN A 407 5.35 5.99 -3.01
CA GLN A 407 4.24 5.51 -3.83
C GLN A 407 4.39 5.86 -5.32
N ALA A 408 4.82 7.08 -5.67
CA ALA A 408 5.03 7.47 -7.07
C ALA A 408 6.03 6.55 -7.78
N SER A 409 7.15 6.21 -7.12
CA SER A 409 8.12 5.23 -7.63
C SER A 409 7.51 3.83 -7.77
N CYS A 410 6.66 3.41 -6.80
CA CYS A 410 5.94 2.13 -6.86
C CYS A 410 4.93 2.09 -8.01
N MET A 411 4.29 3.21 -8.35
CA MET A 411 3.39 3.32 -9.51
C MET A 411 4.14 3.11 -10.82
N GLY A 412 5.27 3.79 -11.00
CA GLY A 412 6.14 3.59 -12.17
C GLY A 412 6.64 2.14 -12.30
N MET A 413 7.02 1.52 -11.19
CA MET A 413 7.39 0.09 -11.18
C MET A 413 6.22 -0.81 -11.59
N GLY A 414 5.00 -0.55 -11.11
CA GLY A 414 3.81 -1.32 -11.48
C GLY A 414 3.55 -1.26 -12.98
N GLN A 415 3.59 -0.05 -13.55
CA GLN A 415 3.43 0.15 -15.00
C GLN A 415 4.51 -0.58 -15.80
N ALA A 416 5.78 -0.44 -15.40
CA ALA A 416 6.91 -1.08 -16.05
C ALA A 416 6.84 -2.62 -16.01
N ALA A 417 6.47 -3.20 -14.86
CA ALA A 417 6.32 -4.64 -14.71
C ALA A 417 5.22 -5.20 -15.62
N ALA A 418 4.08 -4.53 -15.70
CA ALA A 418 2.96 -4.97 -16.54
C ALA A 418 3.27 -4.87 -18.04
N VAL A 419 3.89 -3.78 -18.49
CA VAL A 419 4.36 -3.64 -19.88
C VAL A 419 5.37 -4.74 -20.22
N THR A 420 6.33 -4.98 -19.32
CA THR A 420 7.34 -6.06 -19.51
C THR A 420 6.67 -7.43 -19.59
N ALA A 421 5.72 -7.73 -18.70
CA ALA A 421 4.97 -8.99 -18.72
C ALA A 421 4.20 -9.19 -20.04
N SER A 422 3.53 -8.13 -20.53
CA SER A 422 2.79 -8.17 -21.79
C SER A 422 3.72 -8.43 -22.99
N ILE A 423 4.85 -7.73 -23.08
CA ILE A 423 5.85 -7.95 -24.14
C ILE A 423 6.42 -9.38 -24.06
N SER A 424 6.69 -9.87 -22.84
CA SER A 424 7.17 -11.24 -22.61
C SER A 424 6.24 -12.29 -23.23
N ILE A 425 4.92 -12.08 -23.09
CA ILE A 425 3.90 -12.96 -23.71
C ILE A 425 3.93 -12.83 -25.23
N GLN A 426 3.99 -11.62 -25.77
CA GLN A 426 3.94 -11.34 -27.20
C GLN A 426 5.16 -11.91 -27.92
N GLU A 427 6.35 -11.74 -27.35
CA GLU A 427 7.63 -12.21 -27.92
C GLU A 427 7.94 -13.68 -27.59
N GLY A 428 7.20 -14.30 -26.67
CA GLY A 428 7.47 -15.69 -26.25
C GLY A 428 8.79 -15.87 -25.52
N VAL A 429 9.29 -14.82 -24.83
CA VAL A 429 10.56 -14.84 -24.09
C VAL A 429 10.34 -14.45 -22.62
N THR A 430 11.27 -14.83 -21.75
CA THR A 430 11.19 -14.43 -20.34
C THR A 430 11.51 -12.95 -20.15
N PRO A 431 10.99 -12.29 -19.11
CA PRO A 431 11.23 -10.87 -18.82
C PRO A 431 12.70 -10.45 -18.86
N ALA A 432 13.60 -11.33 -18.39
CA ALA A 432 15.04 -11.07 -18.37
C ALA A 432 15.71 -11.02 -19.77
N LYS A 433 15.03 -11.52 -20.79
CA LYS A 433 15.55 -11.59 -22.17
C LYS A 433 14.97 -10.52 -23.10
N ILE A 434 14.02 -9.72 -22.62
CA ILE A 434 13.43 -8.64 -23.41
C ILE A 434 14.44 -7.52 -23.58
N ALA A 435 14.54 -6.98 -24.81
CA ALA A 435 15.34 -5.81 -25.07
C ALA A 435 14.76 -4.59 -24.31
N PRO A 436 15.55 -3.93 -23.45
CA PRO A 436 15.05 -2.78 -22.66
C PRO A 436 14.49 -1.66 -23.54
N SER A 437 15.04 -1.43 -24.73
CA SER A 437 14.55 -0.43 -25.69
C SER A 437 13.08 -0.66 -26.10
N LEU A 438 12.66 -1.91 -26.24
CA LEU A 438 11.28 -2.26 -26.59
C LEU A 438 10.33 -1.91 -25.42
N VAL A 439 10.75 -2.20 -24.17
CA VAL A 439 9.97 -1.87 -22.98
C VAL A 439 9.87 -0.36 -22.81
N LYS A 440 10.99 0.37 -22.96
CA LYS A 440 11.04 1.84 -22.91
C LYS A 440 10.06 2.47 -23.91
N LYS A 441 10.18 2.08 -25.18
CA LYS A 441 9.28 2.58 -26.25
C LYS A 441 7.81 2.34 -25.89
N ARG A 442 7.46 1.14 -25.44
CA ARG A 442 6.08 0.80 -25.09
C ARG A 442 5.58 1.61 -23.88
N LEU A 443 6.43 1.85 -22.89
CA LEU A 443 6.10 2.69 -21.74
C LEU A 443 5.84 4.14 -22.14
N GLU A 444 6.63 4.71 -23.05
CA GLU A 444 6.41 6.05 -23.61
C GLU A 444 5.07 6.13 -24.34
N GLU A 445 4.71 5.12 -25.15
CA GLU A 445 3.40 5.02 -25.80
C GLU A 445 2.23 5.03 -24.80
N TYR A 446 2.44 4.54 -23.58
CA TYR A 446 1.49 4.59 -22.47
C TYR A 446 1.69 5.80 -21.53
N GLY A 447 2.40 6.82 -21.97
CA GLY A 447 2.54 8.10 -21.29
C GLY A 447 3.50 8.10 -20.11
N ALA A 448 4.35 7.08 -19.94
CA ALA A 448 5.39 7.10 -18.92
C ALA A 448 6.59 7.97 -19.35
N ILE A 449 7.24 8.60 -18.39
CA ILE A 449 8.51 9.32 -18.60
C ILE A 449 9.65 8.34 -18.33
N ILE A 450 10.52 8.18 -19.31
CA ILE A 450 11.63 7.20 -19.25
C ILE A 450 12.95 7.91 -18.94
N PRO A 451 13.77 7.33 -18.05
CA PRO A 451 15.12 7.82 -17.79
C PRO A 451 16.01 7.78 -19.03
N ASN A 452 16.64 8.92 -19.34
CA ASN A 452 17.58 9.12 -20.45
C ASN A 452 19.01 9.16 -19.96
#